data_c81595f280d25f34b43f638ef538e07d
#
_entry.id   c81595f280d25f34b43f638ef538e07d
#
_cell.length_a   1.000
_cell.length_b   1.000
_cell.length_c   1.000
_cell.angle_alpha   90.00
_cell.angle_beta   90.00
_cell.angle_gamma   90.00
#
_symmetry.space_group_name_H-M   'P 1'
#
loop_
_entity.id
_entity.type
_entity.pdbx_description
1 polymer ?
#
loop_
_entity_poly.entity_id
_entity_poly.type
_entity_poly.pdbx_seq_one_letter_code
_entity_poly.pdbx_strand_id
1 'polypeptide(L)'
;MKDLKWWQKTVVYQVYPKSFMDTTGSGQGDIAGITSKLDYLKTLGTGAIWLTPIYPSPMVDNGYDIADYTAIDPMYGSMADMEKLIAEAKKRNIRIVMDLVYNHSSDKHPWFIESKQDRTNAKADWYIWRDAKPDGSAPTNWRAIFGGSAWTWCEERQQY
;
A
#
# COMPACT_ATOMS: atom_id res chain seq x y z
N MET A 1 -1.06 9.48 37.97
CA MET A 1 -0.50 9.52 36.61
C MET A 1 -1.56 9.02 35.66
N LYS A 2 -1.84 9.73 34.52
CA LYS A 2 -2.78 9.23 33.52
C LYS A 2 -2.25 7.89 32.98
N ASP A 3 -3.12 6.91 32.89
CA ASP A 3 -2.77 5.58 32.35
C ASP A 3 -2.50 5.75 30.84
N LEU A 4 -1.24 5.73 30.44
CA LEU A 4 -0.83 5.89 29.07
C LEU A 4 -1.24 4.65 28.25
N LYS A 5 -1.84 4.85 27.09
CA LYS A 5 -2.17 3.78 26.14
C LYS A 5 -0.88 3.18 25.56
N TRP A 6 -0.94 1.93 25.08
CA TRP A 6 0.25 1.20 24.62
C TRP A 6 1.06 1.97 23.56
N TRP A 7 0.38 2.65 22.61
CA TRP A 7 1.05 3.40 21.55
C TRP A 7 1.72 4.70 22.02
N GLN A 8 1.37 5.20 23.19
CA GLN A 8 2.00 6.38 23.79
C GLN A 8 3.33 6.07 24.49
N LYS A 9 3.63 4.78 24.69
CA LYS A 9 4.81 4.31 25.42
C LYS A 9 5.58 3.22 24.67
N THR A 10 5.43 3.16 23.35
CA THR A 10 6.11 2.18 22.50
C THR A 10 6.90 2.83 21.38
N VAL A 11 7.98 2.22 20.99
CA VAL A 11 8.71 2.58 19.76
C VAL A 11 8.07 1.80 18.61
N VAL A 12 7.68 2.53 17.56
CA VAL A 12 7.21 1.95 16.30
C VAL A 12 8.37 2.01 15.30
N TYR A 13 8.77 0.85 14.80
CA TYR A 13 9.82 0.73 13.79
C TYR A 13 9.16 0.53 12.41
N GLN A 14 9.38 1.47 11.51
CA GLN A 14 8.89 1.33 10.13
C GLN A 14 9.79 0.36 9.36
N VAL A 15 9.18 -0.62 8.70
CA VAL A 15 9.83 -1.55 7.80
C VAL A 15 9.30 -1.35 6.39
N TYR A 16 10.21 -1.02 5.45
CA TYR A 16 9.97 -1.15 4.02
C TYR A 16 10.46 -2.53 3.59
N PRO A 17 9.55 -3.50 3.36
CA PRO A 17 9.94 -4.91 3.18
C PRO A 17 10.94 -5.10 2.07
N LYS A 18 10.75 -4.43 0.93
CA LYS A 18 11.60 -4.55 -0.26
C LYS A 18 13.10 -4.34 0.00
N SER A 19 13.46 -3.50 0.96
CA SER A 19 14.87 -3.16 1.25
C SER A 19 15.35 -3.63 2.62
N PHE A 20 14.53 -4.35 3.40
CA PHE A 20 14.87 -4.65 4.78
C PHE A 20 15.77 -5.88 4.95
N MET A 21 15.35 -7.03 4.45
CA MET A 21 16.11 -8.28 4.51
C MET A 21 15.64 -9.26 3.46
N ASP A 22 16.55 -9.66 2.58
CA ASP A 22 16.34 -10.67 1.54
C ASP A 22 16.78 -12.05 2.06
N THR A 23 15.90 -13.04 2.00
CA THR A 23 16.21 -14.43 2.36
C THR A 23 16.35 -15.34 1.15
N THR A 24 16.03 -14.86 -0.04
CA THR A 24 15.97 -15.64 -1.28
C THR A 24 17.17 -15.39 -2.21
N GLY A 25 17.91 -14.30 -1.99
CA GLY A 25 18.98 -13.86 -2.89
C GLY A 25 18.49 -13.16 -4.14
N SER A 26 17.22 -12.73 -4.14
CA SER A 26 16.56 -12.02 -5.26
C SER A 26 17.03 -10.56 -5.43
N GLY A 27 17.69 -10.01 -4.43
CA GLY A 27 18.01 -8.59 -4.32
C GLY A 27 16.87 -7.76 -3.73
N GLN A 28 15.77 -8.41 -3.31
CA GLN A 28 14.61 -7.77 -2.70
C GLN A 28 14.28 -8.44 -1.37
N GLY A 29 14.00 -7.62 -0.35
CA GLY A 29 13.59 -8.11 0.96
C GLY A 29 12.21 -8.76 0.94
N ASP A 30 11.96 -9.63 1.91
CA ASP A 30 10.76 -10.43 2.02
C ASP A 30 10.23 -10.54 3.46
N ILE A 31 9.02 -11.09 3.62
CA ILE A 31 8.36 -11.25 4.93
C ILE A 31 9.12 -12.25 5.81
N ALA A 32 9.72 -13.27 5.22
CA ALA A 32 10.56 -14.23 5.95
C ALA A 32 11.80 -13.54 6.52
N GLY A 33 12.37 -12.59 5.77
CA GLY A 33 13.46 -11.74 6.23
C GLY A 33 13.07 -10.88 7.42
N ILE A 34 11.90 -10.28 7.40
CA ILE A 34 11.37 -9.52 8.55
C ILE A 34 11.24 -10.45 9.76
N THR A 35 10.66 -11.64 9.56
CA THR A 35 10.49 -12.65 10.60
C THR A 35 11.83 -13.04 11.22
N SER A 36 12.87 -13.20 10.41
CA SER A 36 14.23 -13.57 10.86
C SER A 36 14.90 -12.49 11.72
N LYS A 37 14.46 -11.23 11.59
CA LYS A 37 15.02 -10.07 12.29
C LYS A 37 14.21 -9.62 13.52
N LEU A 38 13.17 -10.34 13.91
CA LEU A 38 12.33 -9.95 15.05
C LEU A 38 13.11 -9.86 16.37
N ASP A 39 14.08 -10.73 16.62
CA ASP A 39 14.91 -10.67 17.82
C ASP A 39 15.81 -9.43 17.82
N TYR A 40 16.39 -9.08 16.66
CA TYR A 40 17.12 -7.83 16.50
C TYR A 40 16.24 -6.61 16.78
N LEU A 41 15.04 -6.54 16.20
CA LEU A 41 14.10 -5.45 16.45
C LEU A 41 13.69 -5.39 17.93
N LYS A 42 13.55 -6.54 18.58
CA LYS A 42 13.27 -6.61 20.02
C LYS A 42 14.40 -6.01 20.86
N THR A 43 15.67 -6.29 20.51
CA THR A 43 16.83 -5.71 21.24
C THR A 43 16.92 -4.19 21.08
N LEU A 44 16.38 -3.63 20.00
CA LEU A 44 16.27 -2.17 19.81
C LEU A 44 15.15 -1.53 20.65
N GLY A 45 14.39 -2.32 21.40
CA GLY A 45 13.24 -1.81 22.18
C GLY A 45 11.98 -1.59 21.37
N THR A 46 11.90 -2.13 20.14
CA THR A 46 10.71 -2.02 19.28
C THR A 46 9.53 -2.75 19.92
N GLY A 47 8.42 -2.05 20.10
CA GLY A 47 7.15 -2.62 20.57
C GLY A 47 6.09 -2.75 19.49
N ALA A 48 6.29 -2.11 18.33
CA ALA A 48 5.45 -2.30 17.15
C ALA A 48 6.26 -2.13 15.87
N ILE A 49 5.91 -2.89 14.84
CA ILE A 49 6.45 -2.77 13.49
C ILE A 49 5.33 -2.20 12.61
N TRP A 50 5.60 -1.10 11.93
CA TRP A 50 4.78 -0.60 10.85
C TRP A 50 5.32 -1.12 9.51
N LEU A 51 4.55 -1.98 8.86
CA LEU A 51 4.85 -2.46 7.51
C LEU A 51 4.31 -1.46 6.49
N THR A 52 5.16 -0.96 5.60
CA THR A 52 4.69 -0.29 4.38
C THR A 52 3.98 -1.31 3.47
N PRO A 53 3.24 -0.87 2.44
CA PRO A 53 2.37 -1.79 1.70
C PRO A 53 3.08 -3.04 1.19
N ILE A 54 2.42 -4.19 1.39
CA ILE A 54 2.89 -5.52 0.95
C ILE A 54 1.88 -6.19 0.00
N TYR A 55 0.91 -5.42 -0.47
CA TYR A 55 -0.15 -5.87 -1.36
C TYR A 55 0.34 -5.93 -2.81
N PRO A 56 -0.31 -6.74 -3.68
CA PRO A 56 -0.05 -6.71 -5.12
C PRO A 56 -0.13 -5.30 -5.69
N SER A 57 0.94 -4.89 -6.37
CA SER A 57 1.11 -3.55 -6.91
C SER A 57 1.97 -3.58 -8.17
N PRO A 58 1.67 -2.76 -9.20
CA PRO A 58 2.58 -2.56 -10.32
C PRO A 58 3.85 -1.77 -9.94
N MET A 59 4.00 -1.37 -8.66
CA MET A 59 5.19 -0.73 -8.09
C MET A 59 5.56 0.62 -8.73
N VAL A 60 4.61 1.31 -9.33
CA VAL A 60 4.80 2.65 -9.90
C VAL A 60 5.03 3.68 -8.79
N ASP A 61 4.38 3.48 -7.65
CA ASP A 61 4.53 4.28 -6.43
C ASP A 61 5.05 3.44 -5.25
N ASN A 62 6.05 2.59 -5.50
CA ASN A 62 6.74 1.79 -4.48
C ASN A 62 5.81 0.95 -3.57
N GLY A 63 4.68 0.48 -4.11
CA GLY A 63 3.69 -0.32 -3.40
C GLY A 63 2.47 0.46 -2.90
N TYR A 64 2.49 1.80 -2.97
CA TYR A 64 1.34 2.63 -2.60
C TYR A 64 0.27 2.70 -3.68
N ASP A 65 0.49 2.11 -4.85
CA ASP A 65 -0.43 1.91 -5.95
C ASP A 65 -1.02 0.48 -5.91
N ILE A 66 -1.93 0.23 -4.98
CA ILE A 66 -2.43 -1.10 -4.64
C ILE A 66 -3.41 -1.61 -5.70
N ALA A 67 -3.14 -2.80 -6.26
CA ALA A 67 -3.99 -3.48 -7.23
C ALA A 67 -4.93 -4.52 -6.60
N ASP A 68 -4.60 -5.04 -5.41
CA ASP A 68 -5.44 -5.97 -4.64
C ASP A 68 -5.16 -5.80 -3.14
N TYR A 69 -6.17 -5.40 -2.38
CA TYR A 69 -6.07 -5.20 -0.91
C TYR A 69 -6.20 -6.49 -0.11
N THR A 70 -6.48 -7.62 -0.74
CA THR A 70 -6.84 -8.89 -0.08
C THR A 70 -5.74 -9.95 -0.17
N ALA A 71 -4.64 -9.66 -0.86
CA ALA A 71 -3.53 -10.58 -1.08
C ALA A 71 -2.19 -9.99 -0.63
N ILE A 72 -1.21 -10.86 -0.47
CA ILE A 72 0.21 -10.49 -0.34
C ILE A 72 0.85 -10.54 -1.72
N ASP A 73 1.63 -9.52 -2.07
CA ASP A 73 2.40 -9.54 -3.31
C ASP A 73 3.40 -10.71 -3.28
N PRO A 74 3.41 -11.59 -4.29
CA PRO A 74 4.32 -12.73 -4.37
C PRO A 74 5.80 -12.36 -4.23
N MET A 75 6.19 -11.12 -4.56
CA MET A 75 7.56 -10.65 -4.36
C MET A 75 7.99 -10.61 -2.89
N TYR A 76 7.02 -10.46 -1.96
CA TYR A 76 7.29 -10.41 -0.53
C TYR A 76 7.05 -11.74 0.19
N GLY A 77 6.35 -12.68 -0.45
CA GLY A 77 6.00 -13.97 0.12
C GLY A 77 4.52 -14.31 -0.03
N SER A 78 4.01 -15.08 0.91
CA SER A 78 2.65 -15.60 0.91
C SER A 78 1.83 -15.13 2.13
N MET A 79 0.53 -15.39 2.12
CA MET A 79 -0.32 -15.20 3.28
C MET A 79 0.17 -16.01 4.50
N ALA A 80 0.65 -17.23 4.27
CA ALA A 80 1.23 -18.08 5.33
C ALA A 80 2.48 -17.44 5.96
N ASP A 81 3.33 -16.76 5.17
CA ASP A 81 4.47 -16.04 5.69
C ASP A 81 4.03 -14.85 6.55
N MET A 82 2.97 -14.16 6.17
CA MET A 82 2.41 -13.07 6.96
C MET A 82 1.80 -13.58 8.27
N GLU A 83 1.05 -14.67 8.25
CA GLU A 83 0.51 -15.31 9.46
C GLU A 83 1.63 -15.74 10.41
N LYS A 84 2.72 -16.29 9.87
CA LYS A 84 3.91 -16.65 10.63
C LYS A 84 4.57 -15.41 11.24
N LEU A 85 4.73 -14.33 10.49
CA LEU A 85 5.28 -13.06 11.01
C LEU A 85 4.45 -12.55 12.18
N ILE A 86 3.11 -12.54 12.07
CA ILE A 86 2.21 -12.11 13.13
C ILE A 86 2.38 -12.98 14.37
N ALA A 87 2.42 -14.30 14.21
CA ALA A 87 2.57 -15.25 15.32
C ALA A 87 3.91 -15.07 16.04
N GLU A 88 5.01 -14.94 15.28
CA GLU A 88 6.35 -14.77 15.84
C GLU A 88 6.55 -13.39 16.51
N ALA A 89 5.99 -12.33 15.92
CA ALA A 89 5.98 -10.99 16.53
C ALA A 89 5.21 -10.98 17.86
N LYS A 90 4.06 -11.66 17.91
CA LYS A 90 3.24 -11.79 19.14
C LYS A 90 4.02 -12.47 20.28
N LYS A 91 4.80 -13.52 20.01
CA LYS A 91 5.64 -14.19 21.02
C LYS A 91 6.68 -13.24 21.65
N ARG A 92 7.08 -12.21 20.92
CA ARG A 92 8.06 -11.19 21.34
C ARG A 92 7.43 -9.93 21.90
N ASN A 93 6.09 -9.89 22.05
CA ASN A 93 5.32 -8.71 22.40
C ASN A 93 5.55 -7.53 21.41
N ILE A 94 5.74 -7.83 20.15
CA ILE A 94 5.81 -6.85 19.05
C ILE A 94 4.45 -6.87 18.33
N ARG A 95 3.86 -5.70 18.14
CA ARG A 95 2.61 -5.52 17.38
C ARG A 95 2.93 -5.30 15.92
N ILE A 96 2.09 -5.79 15.03
CA ILE A 96 2.14 -5.46 13.61
C ILE A 96 1.10 -4.38 13.32
N VAL A 97 1.53 -3.32 12.66
CA VAL A 97 0.69 -2.24 12.14
C VAL A 97 0.79 -2.28 10.63
N MET A 98 -0.34 -2.47 9.97
CA MET A 98 -0.41 -2.49 8.51
C MET A 98 -0.64 -1.09 7.97
N ASP A 99 0.02 -0.77 6.87
CA ASP A 99 -0.28 0.44 6.11
C ASP A 99 -1.60 0.25 5.34
N LEU A 100 -2.53 1.16 5.54
CA LEU A 100 -3.85 1.12 4.93
C LEU A 100 -4.01 2.29 3.95
N VAL A 101 -3.69 2.05 2.70
CA VAL A 101 -3.77 3.06 1.62
C VAL A 101 -5.20 3.16 1.12
N TYR A 102 -6.09 3.80 1.89
CA TYR A 102 -7.50 3.96 1.53
C TYR A 102 -7.82 5.22 0.72
N ASN A 103 -6.83 6.07 0.50
CA ASN A 103 -7.03 7.32 -0.23
C ASN A 103 -7.26 7.09 -1.73
N HIS A 104 -6.65 6.08 -2.31
CA HIS A 104 -6.66 5.77 -3.74
C HIS A 104 -6.38 4.29 -3.97
N SER A 105 -6.56 3.82 -5.20
CA SER A 105 -6.08 2.52 -5.68
C SER A 105 -5.14 2.68 -6.87
N SER A 106 -4.49 1.58 -7.28
CA SER A 106 -3.83 1.50 -8.57
C SER A 106 -4.83 1.62 -9.73
N ASP A 107 -4.37 2.09 -10.88
CA ASP A 107 -5.09 1.98 -12.15
C ASP A 107 -5.24 0.52 -12.64
N LYS A 108 -4.53 -0.41 -11.99
CA LYS A 108 -4.62 -1.87 -12.22
C LYS A 108 -5.62 -2.55 -11.28
N HIS A 109 -6.19 -1.81 -10.32
CA HIS A 109 -7.20 -2.38 -9.44
C HIS A 109 -8.48 -2.71 -10.24
N PRO A 110 -9.13 -3.88 -10.04
CA PRO A 110 -10.36 -4.24 -10.75
C PRO A 110 -11.47 -3.19 -10.67
N TRP A 111 -11.58 -2.48 -9.55
CA TRP A 111 -12.56 -1.40 -9.40
C TRP A 111 -12.32 -0.26 -10.38
N PHE A 112 -11.05 0.16 -10.54
CA PHE A 112 -10.71 1.21 -11.51
C PHE A 112 -10.90 0.73 -12.95
N ILE A 113 -10.46 -0.50 -13.24
CA ILE A 113 -10.63 -1.11 -14.57
C ILE A 113 -12.11 -1.16 -14.97
N GLU A 114 -13.00 -1.55 -14.05
CA GLU A 114 -14.44 -1.53 -14.31
C GLU A 114 -14.98 -0.09 -14.46
N SER A 115 -14.60 0.81 -13.54
CA SER A 115 -15.06 2.21 -13.56
C SER A 115 -14.72 2.93 -14.85
N LYS A 116 -13.55 2.66 -15.45
CA LYS A 116 -13.11 3.35 -16.66
C LYS A 116 -13.76 2.86 -17.97
N GLN A 117 -14.46 1.70 -17.95
CA GLN A 117 -15.03 1.11 -19.17
C GLN A 117 -16.12 1.99 -19.80
N ASP A 118 -17.01 2.56 -18.96
CA ASP A 118 -18.10 3.43 -19.40
C ASP A 118 -18.63 4.29 -18.25
N ARG A 119 -19.63 5.14 -18.54
CA ARG A 119 -20.22 6.08 -17.58
C ARG A 119 -21.36 5.47 -16.75
N THR A 120 -21.77 4.23 -16.99
CA THR A 120 -23.01 3.64 -16.47
C THR A 120 -22.82 2.36 -15.67
N ASN A 121 -21.60 1.79 -15.64
CA ASN A 121 -21.33 0.56 -14.88
C ASN A 121 -21.47 0.77 -13.36
N ALA A 122 -21.53 -0.31 -12.60
CA ALA A 122 -21.79 -0.29 -11.17
C ALA A 122 -20.74 0.51 -10.35
N LYS A 123 -19.54 0.70 -10.91
CA LYS A 123 -18.44 1.46 -10.28
C LYS A 123 -18.15 2.79 -10.97
N ALA A 124 -19.03 3.23 -11.87
CA ALA A 124 -18.83 4.47 -12.64
C ALA A 124 -18.49 5.67 -11.75
N ASP A 125 -19.09 5.78 -10.57
CA ASP A 125 -18.92 6.88 -9.62
C ASP A 125 -17.96 6.57 -8.45
N TRP A 126 -17.23 5.45 -8.51
CA TRP A 126 -16.26 5.10 -7.46
C TRP A 126 -14.97 5.91 -7.55
N TYR A 127 -14.72 6.53 -8.70
CA TYR A 127 -13.58 7.41 -8.97
C TYR A 127 -14.06 8.75 -9.48
N ILE A 128 -13.21 9.77 -9.39
CA ILE A 128 -13.55 11.13 -9.80
C ILE A 128 -13.29 11.26 -11.30
N TRP A 129 -14.37 11.31 -12.08
CA TRP A 129 -14.37 11.55 -13.51
C TRP A 129 -14.97 12.91 -13.83
N ARG A 130 -14.45 13.61 -14.83
CA ARG A 130 -14.96 14.91 -15.28
C ARG A 130 -14.86 15.03 -16.80
N ASP A 131 -15.84 15.68 -17.38
CA ASP A 131 -15.78 16.03 -18.80
C ASP A 131 -14.69 17.05 -19.07
N ALA A 132 -14.14 17.01 -20.29
CA ALA A 132 -13.24 18.04 -20.77
C ALA A 132 -13.96 19.40 -20.82
N LYS A 133 -13.18 20.48 -20.78
CA LYS A 133 -13.69 21.80 -21.11
C LYS A 133 -14.07 21.88 -22.60
N PRO A 134 -14.80 22.93 -23.04
CA PRO A 134 -15.16 23.09 -24.44
C PRO A 134 -13.98 23.13 -25.43
N ASP A 135 -12.80 23.51 -24.96
CA ASP A 135 -11.55 23.52 -25.73
C ASP A 135 -10.80 22.18 -25.68
N GLY A 136 -11.37 21.15 -25.06
CA GLY A 136 -10.76 19.83 -24.89
C GLY A 136 -9.74 19.71 -23.74
N SER A 137 -9.46 20.79 -23.02
CA SER A 137 -8.50 20.78 -21.93
C SER A 137 -9.06 20.13 -20.65
N ALA A 138 -8.15 19.79 -19.72
CA ALA A 138 -8.49 19.23 -18.43
C ALA A 138 -9.46 20.13 -17.62
N PRO A 139 -10.35 19.54 -16.79
CA PRO A 139 -11.41 20.26 -16.10
C PRO A 139 -10.91 21.33 -15.13
N THR A 140 -9.75 21.12 -14.54
CA THR A 140 -9.09 22.07 -13.62
C THR A 140 -7.59 22.09 -13.84
N ASN A 141 -6.90 23.03 -13.20
CA ASN A 141 -5.43 23.12 -13.20
C ASN A 141 -4.78 22.36 -12.02
N TRP A 142 -5.45 21.40 -11.43
CA TRP A 142 -4.89 20.61 -10.33
C TRP A 142 -3.64 19.85 -10.77
N ARG A 143 -2.68 19.81 -9.86
CA ARG A 143 -1.41 19.11 -10.06
C ARG A 143 -1.32 17.89 -9.19
N ALA A 144 -0.70 16.83 -9.73
CA ALA A 144 -0.33 15.66 -8.96
C ALA A 144 0.76 16.00 -7.94
N ILE A 145 0.82 15.25 -6.84
CA ILE A 145 1.83 15.44 -5.79
C ILE A 145 3.26 15.29 -6.33
N PHE A 146 3.45 14.42 -7.32
CA PHE A 146 4.74 14.18 -7.98
C PHE A 146 5.00 15.09 -9.19
N GLY A 147 4.14 16.09 -9.43
CA GLY A 147 4.23 17.01 -10.55
C GLY A 147 3.33 16.61 -11.73
N GLY A 148 3.20 17.52 -12.70
CA GLY A 148 2.29 17.34 -13.83
C GLY A 148 0.82 17.56 -13.47
N SER A 149 -0.07 17.22 -14.42
CA SER A 149 -1.53 17.30 -14.23
C SER A 149 -2.01 16.20 -13.28
N ALA A 150 -2.99 16.52 -12.43
CA ALA A 150 -3.74 15.52 -11.67
C ALA A 150 -4.79 14.79 -12.51
N TRP A 151 -5.01 15.25 -13.76
CA TRP A 151 -6.01 14.72 -14.66
C TRP A 151 -5.34 14.00 -15.83
N THR A 152 -5.81 12.80 -16.14
CA THR A 152 -5.42 12.02 -17.31
C THR A 152 -6.64 11.69 -18.13
N TRP A 153 -6.58 11.89 -19.44
CA TRP A 153 -7.66 11.55 -20.35
C TRP A 153 -7.84 10.04 -20.46
N CYS A 154 -9.08 9.60 -20.38
CA CYS A 154 -9.49 8.20 -20.56
C CYS A 154 -10.32 8.08 -21.84
N GLU A 155 -9.75 7.41 -22.84
CA GLU A 155 -10.39 7.27 -24.15
C GLU A 155 -11.66 6.42 -24.08
N GLU A 156 -11.66 5.36 -23.28
CA GLU A 156 -12.81 4.47 -23.16
C GLU A 156 -14.02 5.20 -22.59
N ARG A 157 -13.77 6.10 -21.66
CA ARG A 157 -14.81 6.84 -20.95
C ARG A 157 -15.11 8.21 -21.55
N GLN A 158 -14.22 8.72 -22.41
CA GLN A 158 -14.29 10.10 -22.95
C GLN A 158 -14.42 11.13 -21.83
N GLN A 159 -13.60 10.98 -20.78
CA GLN A 159 -13.51 11.86 -19.60
C GLN A 159 -12.07 11.90 -19.07
N TYR A 160 -11.79 12.93 -18.29
CA TYR A 160 -10.59 12.98 -17.44
C TYR A 160 -10.85 12.27 -16.12
#